data_bcf1929805d807e4e0fc5e28a3a3a693
#
_entry.id   bcf1929805d807e4e0fc5e28a3a3a693
#
_cell.length_a   1.000
_cell.length_b   1.000
_cell.length_c   1.000
_cell.angle_alpha   90.00
_cell.angle_beta   90.00
_cell.angle_gamma   90.00
#
_symmetry.space_group_name_H-M   'P 1'
#
loop_
_entity.id
_entity.type
_entity.pdbx_description
1 polymer ?
#
loop_
_entity_poly.entity_id
_entity_poly.type
_entity_poly.pdbx_seq_one_letter_code
_entity_poly.pdbx_strand_id
1 'polypeptide(L)' 'MGIEEIVATGQFNPEIHEALMHVQSADHASGMIVQQLSKGFTFKGKVLKHARVSVAQ' A
#
# COMPACT_ATOMS: atom_id res chain seq x y z
N MET A 1 -3.41 12.14 19.78
CA MET A 1 -2.95 11.92 18.43
C MET A 1 -2.11 10.67 18.42
N GLY A 2 -1.60 10.22 17.37
CA GLY A 2 -0.95 8.93 17.29
C GLY A 2 -1.38 8.21 16.01
N ILE A 3 -2.25 8.87 15.24
CA ILE A 3 -2.66 8.34 13.94
C ILE A 3 -1.60 8.71 12.93
N GLU A 4 -1.12 7.70 12.22
CA GLU A 4 -0.11 7.90 11.19
C GLU A 4 -0.63 7.39 9.86
N GLU A 5 -0.32 8.10 8.79
CA GLU A 5 -0.67 7.66 7.46
C GLU A 5 0.28 6.56 7.00
N ILE A 6 -0.28 5.51 6.42
CA ILE A 6 0.51 4.40 5.91
C ILE A 6 1.20 4.82 4.63
N VAL A 7 2.51 4.61 4.57
CA VAL A 7 3.28 4.89 3.35
C VAL A 7 2.92 3.85 2.30
N ALA A 8 2.50 4.31 1.13
CA ALA A 8 2.08 3.44 0.04
C ALA A 8 2.99 3.61 -1.17
N THR A 9 4.29 3.48 -0.95
CA THR A 9 5.29 3.57 -2.01
C THR A 9 6.31 2.46 -1.84
N GLY A 10 6.92 2.06 -2.94
CA GLY A 10 7.95 1.05 -2.91
C GLY A 10 7.40 -0.36 -2.79
N GLN A 11 7.87 -1.08 -1.81
CA GLN A 11 7.54 -2.50 -1.66
C GLN A 11 6.17 -2.70 -1.02
N PHE A 12 5.40 -3.62 -1.58
CA PHE A 12 4.08 -3.95 -1.04
C PHE A 12 4.22 -4.72 0.27
N ASN A 13 3.45 -4.34 1.26
CA ASN A 13 3.40 -5.02 2.55
C ASN A 13 1.95 -5.42 2.85
N PRO A 14 1.62 -6.71 2.81
CA PRO A 14 0.23 -7.15 2.99
C PRO A 14 -0.32 -6.87 4.39
N GLU A 15 0.54 -6.56 5.37
CA GLU A 15 0.07 -6.24 6.71
C GLU A 15 -0.57 -4.86 6.80
N ILE A 16 -0.11 -3.93 5.96
CA ILE A 16 -0.58 -2.54 6.00
C ILE A 16 -1.19 -2.08 4.67
N HIS A 17 -0.96 -2.82 3.60
CA HIS A 17 -1.49 -2.49 2.28
C HIS A 17 -2.48 -3.54 1.82
N GLU A 18 -3.45 -3.10 1.02
CA GLU A 18 -4.39 -4.00 0.38
C GLU A 18 -4.26 -3.83 -1.13
N ALA A 19 -3.88 -4.89 -1.81
CA ALA A 19 -3.71 -4.86 -3.25
C ALA A 19 -5.07 -5.12 -3.90
N LEU A 20 -5.63 -4.09 -4.52
CA LEU A 20 -6.91 -4.20 -5.22
C LEU A 20 -6.74 -4.63 -6.65
N MET A 21 -5.63 -4.22 -7.28
CA MET A 21 -5.40 -4.49 -8.67
C MET A 21 -3.95 -4.90 -8.90
N HIS A 22 -3.76 -5.74 -9.88
CA HIS A 22 -2.43 -6.09 -10.38
C HIS A 22 -2.31 -5.57 -11.79
N VAL A 23 -1.28 -4.80 -12.06
CA VAL A 23 -1.07 -4.18 -13.35
C VAL A 23 0.31 -4.54 -13.87
N GLN A 24 0.43 -4.57 -15.18
CA GLN A 24 1.74 -4.75 -15.80
C GLN A 24 2.45 -3.41 -15.84
N SER A 25 3.67 -3.38 -15.36
CA SER A 25 4.48 -2.17 -15.38
C SER A 25 5.93 -2.53 -15.68
N ALA A 26 6.45 -1.95 -16.74
CA ALA A 26 7.84 -2.16 -17.11
C ALA A 26 8.80 -1.42 -16.18
N ASP A 27 8.29 -0.41 -15.49
CA ASP A 27 9.12 0.45 -14.65
C ASP A 27 9.18 -0.02 -13.19
N HIS A 28 8.41 -1.06 -12.85
CA HIS A 28 8.35 -1.54 -11.48
C HIS A 28 8.63 -3.03 -11.43
N ALA A 29 9.35 -3.44 -10.40
CA ALA A 29 9.57 -4.86 -10.16
C ALA A 29 8.27 -5.51 -9.70
N SER A 30 8.16 -6.82 -9.92
CA SER A 30 6.99 -7.57 -9.51
C SER A 30 6.77 -7.41 -8.00
N GLY A 31 5.54 -7.11 -7.61
CA GLY A 31 5.19 -6.92 -6.22
C GLY A 31 5.40 -5.52 -5.68
N MET A 32 5.89 -4.60 -6.53
CA MET A 32 6.07 -3.21 -6.12
C MET A 32 4.76 -2.44 -6.27
N ILE A 33 4.58 -1.45 -5.40
CA ILE A 33 3.40 -0.59 -5.48
C ILE A 33 3.54 0.34 -6.67
N VAL A 34 2.55 0.30 -7.55
CA VAL A 34 2.51 1.16 -8.73
C VAL A 34 1.78 2.46 -8.42
N GLN A 35 0.65 2.36 -7.73
CA GLN A 35 -0.18 3.53 -7.45
C GLN A 35 -0.95 3.32 -6.16
N GLN A 36 -1.09 4.41 -5.40
CA GLN A 36 -1.93 4.42 -4.22
C GLN A 36 -3.35 4.79 -4.63
N LEU A 37 -4.29 3.93 -4.30
CA LEU A 37 -5.70 4.13 -4.65
C LEU A 37 -6.47 4.76 -3.51
N SER A 38 -6.11 4.43 -2.26
CA SER A 38 -6.77 4.96 -1.09
C SER A 38 -5.77 5.00 0.06
N LYS A 39 -5.90 6.01 0.91
CA LYS A 39 -5.01 6.17 2.05
C LYS A 39 -5.36 5.19 3.17
N GLY A 40 -4.35 4.75 3.89
CA GLY A 40 -4.52 3.95 5.07
C GLY A 40 -3.91 4.63 6.27
N PHE A 41 -4.30 4.19 7.45
CA PHE A 41 -3.87 4.81 8.70
C PHE A 41 -3.61 3.77 9.77
N THR A 42 -2.65 4.08 10.65
CA THR A 42 -2.39 3.27 11.83
C THR A 42 -2.53 4.14 13.06
N PHE A 43 -2.80 3.49 14.19
CA PHE A 43 -2.86 4.18 15.48
C PHE A 43 -2.13 3.32 16.51
N LYS A 44 -1.04 3.87 17.04
CA LYS A 44 -0.20 3.19 18.03
C LYS A 44 0.19 1.78 17.56
N GLY A 45 0.60 1.68 16.31
CA GLY A 45 1.03 0.41 15.73
C GLY A 45 -0.09 -0.50 15.25
N LYS A 46 -1.33 -0.10 15.44
CA LYS A 46 -2.48 -0.88 15.04
C LYS A 46 -3.06 -0.32 13.74
N VAL A 47 -3.30 -1.17 12.78
CA VAL A 47 -3.85 -0.74 11.50
C VAL A 47 -5.34 -0.46 11.66
N LEU A 48 -5.71 0.80 11.45
CA LEU A 48 -7.11 1.22 11.45
C LEU A 48 -7.74 1.02 10.08
N LYS A 49 -6.97 1.33 9.03
CA LYS A 49 -7.44 1.20 7.66
C LYS A 49 -6.24 0.87 6.79
N HIS A 50 -6.36 -0.16 5.98
CA HIS A 50 -5.28 -0.52 5.06
C HIS A 50 -5.23 0.45 3.90
N ALA A 51 -4.03 0.79 3.46
CA ALA A 51 -3.85 1.58 2.25
C ALA A 51 -4.15 0.70 1.05
N ARG A 52 -5.01 1.16 0.17
CA ARG A 52 -5.38 0.42 -1.03
C ARG A 52 -4.48 0.84 -2.17
N VAL A 53 -3.87 -0.13 -2.81
CA VAL A 53 -2.86 0.12 -3.82
C VAL A 53 -3.04 -0.79 -5.01
N SER A 54 -2.41 -0.43 -6.13
CA SER A 54 -2.22 -1.34 -7.23
C SER A 54 -0.75 -1.73 -7.27
N VAL A 55 -0.49 -2.99 -7.58
CA VAL A 55 0.86 -3.52 -7.56
C VAL A 55 1.24 -4.04 -8.94
N ALA A 56 2.54 -4.08 -9.20
CA ALA A 56 3.07 -4.62 -10.45
C ALA A 56 2.97 -6.15 -10.42
N GLN A 57 2.56 -6.69 -11.57
CA GLN A 57 2.53 -8.14 -11.72
C GLN A 57 3.93 -8.72 -11.80
#